data_a272b287d9de3c2647fe3baa4d121091
#
_entry.id   a272b287d9de3c2647fe3baa4d121091
#
_cell.length_a   1.000
_cell.length_b   1.000
_cell.length_c   1.000
_cell.angle_alpha   90.00
_cell.angle_beta   90.00
_cell.angle_gamma   90.00
#
_symmetry.space_group_name_H-M   'P 1'
#
loop_
_entity.id
_entity.type
_entity.pdbx_description
1 polymer ?
#
loop_
_entity_poly.entity_id
_entity_poly.type
_entity_poly.pdbx_seq_one_letter_code
_entity_poly.pdbx_strand_id
1 'polypeptide(L)'
;MEITYQVKSQPVLLESMIPDLLNEPVSKFTNKKMTTIASDLTIQDAAKAMAESKVDSILVFEKSQIIGMVTEKDILHDIVAKGLDPSKTTLREIVKGPLITIKKTAPVKEALEIMKKYDIRRLVVIDKRPIGLITQKMVCGNLTDKHIVLPELEIPDKTSCPYCSQNFENNKTLGAHIDKIHIK
;
A
#
# COMPACT_ATOMS: atom_id res chain seq x y z
N MET A 1 27.86 -19.13 5.53
CA MET A 1 27.81 -18.54 6.88
C MET A 1 26.46 -17.87 7.02
N GLU A 2 25.50 -18.56 7.67
CA GLU A 2 24.14 -18.05 7.85
C GLU A 2 24.15 -16.94 8.89
N ILE A 3 23.66 -15.77 8.50
CA ILE A 3 23.42 -14.66 9.43
C ILE A 3 22.09 -14.96 10.13
N THR A 4 22.16 -15.52 11.31
CA THR A 4 20.96 -15.80 12.12
C THR A 4 20.61 -14.54 12.91
N TYR A 5 19.57 -13.83 12.47
CA TYR A 5 18.99 -12.76 13.26
C TYR A 5 18.16 -13.36 14.40
N GLN A 6 18.66 -13.21 15.62
CA GLN A 6 17.87 -13.56 16.81
C GLN A 6 16.90 -12.41 17.12
N VAL A 7 15.65 -12.55 16.68
CA VAL A 7 14.55 -11.69 17.12
C VAL A 7 14.12 -12.16 18.51
N LYS A 8 14.43 -11.41 19.56
CA LYS A 8 13.81 -11.62 20.87
C LYS A 8 12.35 -11.16 20.77
N SER A 9 11.47 -12.07 20.35
CA SER A 9 10.05 -11.84 20.31
C SER A 9 9.47 -11.90 21.72
N GLN A 10 8.73 -10.85 22.11
CA GLN A 10 7.69 -10.97 23.12
C GLN A 10 6.37 -11.20 22.37
N PRO A 11 5.92 -12.43 22.15
CA PRO A 11 4.77 -12.73 21.30
C PRO A 11 3.40 -12.49 21.98
N VAL A 12 3.37 -12.20 23.25
CA VAL A 12 2.15 -12.36 24.09
C VAL A 12 1.08 -11.27 23.86
N LEU A 13 1.42 -10.09 23.36
CA LEU A 13 0.45 -9.00 23.17
C LEU A 13 -0.21 -9.00 21.78
N LEU A 14 0.42 -9.56 20.78
CA LEU A 14 -0.10 -9.53 19.40
C LEU A 14 -1.30 -10.47 19.22
N GLU A 15 -1.24 -11.66 19.81
CA GLU A 15 -2.29 -12.67 19.66
C GLU A 15 -3.63 -12.28 20.30
N SER A 16 -3.61 -11.45 21.37
CA SER A 16 -4.82 -10.99 22.03
C SER A 16 -5.49 -9.80 21.36
N MET A 17 -4.76 -9.00 20.60
CA MET A 17 -5.25 -7.74 20.01
C MET A 17 -5.75 -7.87 18.57
N ILE A 18 -5.22 -8.84 17.81
CA ILE A 18 -5.66 -9.10 16.43
C ILE A 18 -7.16 -9.44 16.35
N PRO A 19 -7.71 -10.30 17.22
CA PRO A 19 -9.13 -10.61 17.20
C PRO A 19 -10.03 -9.38 17.38
N ASP A 20 -9.67 -8.44 18.26
CA ASP A 20 -10.45 -7.23 18.50
C ASP A 20 -10.47 -6.32 17.28
N LEU A 21 -9.31 -6.10 16.65
CA LEU A 21 -9.20 -5.32 15.41
C LEU A 21 -10.03 -5.91 14.27
N LEU A 22 -9.98 -7.22 14.11
CA LEU A 22 -10.67 -7.92 13.01
C LEU A 22 -12.20 -7.83 13.13
N ASN A 23 -12.71 -7.68 14.35
CA ASN A 23 -14.14 -7.55 14.62
C ASN A 23 -14.63 -6.09 14.57
N GLU A 24 -13.71 -5.12 14.56
CA GLU A 24 -14.09 -3.71 14.47
C GLU A 24 -14.72 -3.36 13.11
N PRO A 25 -15.68 -2.41 13.09
CA PRO A 25 -16.31 -1.98 11.85
C PRO A 25 -15.33 -1.23 10.96
N VAL A 26 -15.39 -1.49 9.65
CA VAL A 26 -14.51 -0.86 8.65
C VAL A 26 -14.58 0.66 8.65
N SER A 27 -15.69 1.23 9.14
CA SER A 27 -15.87 2.69 9.26
C SER A 27 -14.80 3.37 10.12
N LYS A 28 -14.22 2.66 11.11
CA LYS A 28 -13.12 3.17 11.93
C LYS A 28 -11.82 3.36 11.16
N PHE A 29 -11.63 2.61 10.08
CA PHE A 29 -10.41 2.58 9.25
C PHE A 29 -10.62 3.19 7.86
N THR A 30 -11.77 3.81 7.64
CA THR A 30 -12.14 4.37 6.34
C THR A 30 -11.53 5.75 6.14
N ASN A 31 -10.77 5.94 5.06
CA ASN A 31 -10.36 7.25 4.60
C ASN A 31 -11.50 7.88 3.80
N LYS A 32 -12.00 9.01 4.27
CA LYS A 32 -13.09 9.75 3.60
C LYS A 32 -12.62 10.54 2.38
N LYS A 33 -11.30 10.74 2.21
CA LYS A 33 -10.75 11.44 1.05
C LYS A 33 -10.79 10.49 -0.15
N MET A 34 -11.68 10.78 -1.09
CA MET A 34 -11.80 10.07 -2.36
C MET A 34 -11.59 11.07 -3.49
N THR A 35 -10.67 10.75 -4.39
CA THR A 35 -10.48 11.52 -5.63
C THR A 35 -11.30 10.88 -6.73
N THR A 36 -12.07 11.69 -7.45
CA THR A 36 -12.94 11.25 -8.56
C THR A 36 -12.56 11.98 -9.83
N ILE A 37 -12.68 11.31 -10.96
CA ILE A 37 -12.36 11.85 -12.29
C ILE A 37 -13.36 11.34 -13.34
N ALA A 38 -13.64 12.14 -14.37
CA ALA A 38 -14.52 11.75 -15.46
C ALA A 38 -13.86 10.71 -16.40
N SER A 39 -14.66 9.80 -16.93
CA SER A 39 -14.19 8.67 -17.75
C SER A 39 -13.61 9.05 -19.10
N ASP A 40 -13.94 10.24 -19.61
CA ASP A 40 -13.47 10.79 -20.88
C ASP A 40 -12.13 11.53 -20.78
N LEU A 41 -11.64 11.77 -19.57
CA LEU A 41 -10.32 12.34 -19.36
C LEU A 41 -9.21 11.30 -19.61
N THR A 42 -8.00 11.80 -19.86
CA THR A 42 -6.86 10.96 -20.24
C THR A 42 -6.21 10.29 -19.04
N ILE A 43 -5.45 9.25 -19.32
CA ILE A 43 -4.60 8.59 -18.30
C ILE A 43 -3.57 9.57 -17.74
N GLN A 44 -3.06 10.48 -18.56
CA GLN A 44 -2.14 11.52 -18.12
C GLN A 44 -2.80 12.45 -17.09
N ASP A 45 -4.06 12.84 -17.31
CA ASP A 45 -4.80 13.69 -16.35
C ASP A 45 -5.05 12.94 -15.05
N ALA A 46 -5.38 11.65 -15.12
CA ALA A 46 -5.54 10.80 -13.94
C ALA A 46 -4.23 10.68 -13.14
N ALA A 47 -3.10 10.46 -13.81
CA ALA A 47 -1.79 10.38 -13.16
C ALA A 47 -1.41 11.70 -12.47
N LYS A 48 -1.68 12.86 -13.10
CA LYS A 48 -1.50 14.18 -12.48
C LYS A 48 -2.39 14.33 -11.25
N ALA A 49 -3.68 14.00 -11.36
CA ALA A 49 -4.63 14.09 -10.24
C ALA A 49 -4.23 13.18 -9.07
N MET A 50 -3.72 11.96 -9.34
CA MET A 50 -3.18 11.06 -8.29
C MET A 50 -1.96 11.69 -7.59
N ALA A 51 -1.01 12.24 -8.36
CA ALA A 51 0.20 12.86 -7.83
C ALA A 51 -0.13 14.09 -6.95
N GLU A 52 -0.98 15.00 -7.44
CA GLU A 52 -1.40 16.20 -6.72
C GLU A 52 -2.17 15.88 -5.43
N SER A 53 -3.06 14.88 -5.50
CA SER A 53 -3.87 14.43 -4.37
C SER A 53 -3.12 13.51 -3.41
N LYS A 54 -1.92 13.03 -3.79
CA LYS A 54 -1.12 12.03 -3.06
C LYS A 54 -1.92 10.75 -2.77
N VAL A 55 -2.61 10.25 -3.80
CA VAL A 55 -3.38 9.01 -3.73
C VAL A 55 -2.89 8.04 -4.82
N ASP A 56 -3.01 6.74 -4.57
CA ASP A 56 -2.59 5.65 -5.45
C ASP A 56 -3.76 5.05 -6.26
N SER A 57 -4.93 5.68 -6.19
CA SER A 57 -6.14 5.24 -6.90
C SER A 57 -7.15 6.37 -7.00
N ILE A 58 -7.96 6.29 -8.05
CA ILE A 58 -8.95 7.30 -8.38
C ILE A 58 -10.26 6.61 -8.80
N LEU A 59 -11.39 7.14 -8.36
CA LEU A 59 -12.69 6.66 -8.76
C LEU A 59 -13.10 7.32 -10.08
N VAL A 60 -13.54 6.52 -11.03
CA VAL A 60 -13.94 6.98 -12.35
C VAL A 60 -15.46 7.09 -12.40
N PHE A 61 -15.97 8.25 -12.81
CA PHE A 61 -17.42 8.46 -12.98
C PHE A 61 -17.80 8.75 -14.42
N GLU A 62 -19.00 8.35 -14.75
CA GLU A 62 -19.66 8.64 -16.00
C GLU A 62 -21.14 8.91 -15.73
N LYS A 63 -21.71 9.96 -16.36
CA LYS A 63 -23.14 10.32 -16.19
C LYS A 63 -23.58 10.33 -14.71
N SER A 64 -22.75 10.91 -13.84
CA SER A 64 -22.98 11.01 -12.38
C SER A 64 -22.97 9.69 -11.61
N GLN A 65 -22.54 8.59 -12.22
CA GLN A 65 -22.38 7.30 -11.57
C GLN A 65 -20.90 6.89 -11.53
N ILE A 66 -20.46 6.31 -10.43
CA ILE A 66 -19.13 5.73 -10.35
C ILE A 66 -19.14 4.40 -11.07
N ILE A 67 -18.37 4.29 -12.17
CA ILE A 67 -18.32 3.12 -13.04
C ILE A 67 -17.19 2.16 -12.67
N GLY A 68 -16.18 2.63 -11.94
CA GLY A 68 -15.05 1.81 -11.58
C GLY A 68 -13.97 2.58 -10.87
N MET A 69 -12.80 1.97 -10.79
CA MET A 69 -11.58 2.52 -10.19
C MET A 69 -10.40 2.28 -11.13
N VAL A 70 -9.46 3.21 -11.14
CA VAL A 70 -8.14 3.06 -11.76
C VAL A 70 -7.08 3.28 -10.70
N THR A 71 -6.04 2.47 -10.72
CA THR A 71 -4.91 2.51 -9.77
C THR A 71 -3.60 2.77 -10.51
N GLU A 72 -2.55 3.18 -9.78
CA GLU A 72 -1.18 3.29 -10.33
C GLU A 72 -0.72 1.97 -10.98
N LYS A 73 -1.09 0.81 -10.38
CA LYS A 73 -0.77 -0.50 -10.93
C LYS A 73 -1.44 -0.72 -12.29
N ASP A 74 -2.68 -0.28 -12.47
CA ASP A 74 -3.40 -0.40 -13.75
C ASP A 74 -2.72 0.46 -14.82
N ILE A 75 -2.34 1.68 -14.49
CA ILE A 75 -1.58 2.56 -15.40
C ILE A 75 -0.27 1.91 -15.82
N LEU A 76 0.48 1.34 -14.88
CA LEU A 76 1.74 0.66 -15.17
C LEU A 76 1.53 -0.55 -16.11
N HIS A 77 0.53 -1.41 -15.82
CA HIS A 77 0.31 -2.66 -16.54
C HIS A 77 -0.43 -2.47 -17.87
N ASP A 78 -1.42 -1.56 -17.89
CA ASP A 78 -2.32 -1.44 -19.04
C ASP A 78 -1.89 -0.33 -20.00
N ILE A 79 -1.04 0.60 -19.57
CA ILE A 79 -0.52 1.69 -20.40
C ILE A 79 0.97 1.52 -20.65
N VAL A 80 1.79 1.62 -19.59
CA VAL A 80 3.26 1.65 -19.73
C VAL A 80 3.79 0.34 -20.32
N ALA A 81 3.39 -0.80 -19.75
CA ALA A 81 3.84 -2.12 -20.22
C ALA A 81 3.37 -2.46 -21.64
N LYS A 82 2.28 -1.85 -22.12
CA LYS A 82 1.74 -2.04 -23.48
C LYS A 82 2.21 -0.98 -24.45
N GLY A 83 3.02 0.00 -24.03
CA GLY A 83 3.51 1.09 -24.88
C GLY A 83 2.41 2.03 -25.39
N LEU A 84 1.29 2.14 -24.66
CA LEU A 84 0.21 3.05 -25.03
C LEU A 84 0.55 4.49 -24.64
N ASP A 85 0.04 5.45 -25.43
CA ASP A 85 0.23 6.87 -25.15
C ASP A 85 -0.77 7.35 -24.09
N PRO A 86 -0.32 7.72 -22.86
CA PRO A 86 -1.21 8.13 -21.79
C PRO A 86 -1.95 9.46 -22.08
N SER A 87 -1.46 10.27 -23.03
CA SER A 87 -2.10 11.52 -23.41
C SER A 87 -3.25 11.33 -24.40
N LYS A 88 -3.37 10.14 -25.01
CA LYS A 88 -4.40 9.79 -26.00
C LYS A 88 -5.38 8.74 -25.51
N THR A 89 -4.96 7.92 -24.53
CA THR A 89 -5.79 6.87 -23.95
C THR A 89 -6.69 7.46 -22.86
N THR A 90 -7.97 7.16 -22.91
CA THR A 90 -8.96 7.64 -21.92
C THR A 90 -9.09 6.66 -20.75
N LEU A 91 -9.59 7.17 -19.61
CA LEU A 91 -9.90 6.33 -18.45
C LEU A 91 -10.95 5.29 -18.74
N ARG A 92 -11.90 5.57 -19.64
CA ARG A 92 -12.94 4.64 -20.08
C ARG A 92 -12.37 3.34 -20.63
N GLU A 93 -11.21 3.39 -21.29
CA GLU A 93 -10.56 2.23 -21.92
C GLU A 93 -9.94 1.25 -20.93
N ILE A 94 -9.55 1.73 -19.74
CA ILE A 94 -8.85 0.90 -18.76
C ILE A 94 -9.57 0.75 -17.42
N VAL A 95 -10.65 1.51 -17.19
CA VAL A 95 -11.38 1.44 -15.93
C VAL A 95 -11.88 0.03 -15.64
N LYS A 96 -11.60 -0.45 -14.43
CA LYS A 96 -12.07 -1.76 -13.97
C LYS A 96 -13.30 -1.59 -13.09
N GLY A 97 -14.34 -2.26 -13.48
CA GLY A 97 -15.61 -2.29 -12.77
C GLY A 97 -16.29 -3.66 -12.89
N PRO A 98 -17.39 -3.86 -12.16
CA PRO A 98 -17.99 -2.96 -11.19
C PRO A 98 -17.15 -2.80 -9.92
N LEU A 99 -17.36 -1.69 -9.17
CA LEU A 99 -16.70 -1.46 -7.89
C LEU A 99 -17.06 -2.56 -6.88
N ILE A 100 -16.05 -3.10 -6.24
CA ILE A 100 -16.26 -3.98 -5.09
C ILE A 100 -16.41 -3.09 -3.86
N THR A 101 -17.54 -3.22 -3.19
CA THR A 101 -17.94 -2.37 -2.07
C THR A 101 -18.13 -3.18 -0.80
N ILE A 102 -18.06 -2.48 0.34
CA ILE A 102 -18.34 -3.06 1.64
C ILE A 102 -19.19 -2.08 2.47
N LYS A 103 -20.09 -2.61 3.29
CA LYS A 103 -20.92 -1.78 4.20
C LYS A 103 -20.06 -1.20 5.30
N LYS A 104 -20.32 0.04 5.73
CA LYS A 104 -19.57 0.73 6.81
C LYS A 104 -19.55 -0.03 8.14
N THR A 105 -20.58 -0.85 8.39
CA THR A 105 -20.72 -1.64 9.63
C THR A 105 -20.10 -3.02 9.57
N ALA A 106 -19.63 -3.44 8.38
CA ALA A 106 -18.99 -4.74 8.22
C ALA A 106 -17.67 -4.80 9.02
N PRO A 107 -17.30 -5.97 9.57
CA PRO A 107 -16.06 -6.11 10.30
C PRO A 107 -14.85 -6.07 9.34
N VAL A 108 -13.70 -5.62 9.87
CA VAL A 108 -12.43 -5.58 9.12
C VAL A 108 -12.06 -6.96 8.54
N LYS A 109 -12.36 -8.05 9.25
CA LYS A 109 -12.15 -9.42 8.77
C LYS A 109 -12.81 -9.65 7.41
N GLU A 110 -14.08 -9.25 7.25
CA GLU A 110 -14.82 -9.37 5.99
C GLU A 110 -14.16 -8.56 4.87
N ALA A 111 -13.66 -7.35 5.18
CA ALA A 111 -12.93 -6.54 4.21
C ALA A 111 -11.67 -7.26 3.70
N LEU A 112 -10.89 -7.85 4.60
CA LEU A 112 -9.68 -8.60 4.23
C LEU A 112 -9.98 -9.87 3.44
N GLU A 113 -11.06 -10.59 3.78
CA GLU A 113 -11.52 -11.77 3.04
C GLU A 113 -11.94 -11.40 1.60
N ILE A 114 -12.69 -10.30 1.43
CA ILE A 114 -13.07 -9.79 0.12
C ILE A 114 -11.81 -9.37 -0.67
N MET A 115 -10.89 -8.63 -0.07
CA MET A 115 -9.64 -8.22 -0.72
C MET A 115 -8.82 -9.44 -1.18
N LYS A 116 -8.71 -10.48 -0.35
CA LYS A 116 -8.04 -11.73 -0.70
C LYS A 116 -8.75 -12.47 -1.84
N LYS A 117 -10.08 -12.60 -1.75
CA LYS A 117 -10.90 -13.33 -2.73
C LYS A 117 -10.78 -12.76 -4.15
N TYR A 118 -10.72 -11.43 -4.26
CA TYR A 118 -10.71 -10.73 -5.55
C TYR A 118 -9.30 -10.22 -5.95
N ASP A 119 -8.26 -10.57 -5.18
CA ASP A 119 -6.89 -10.09 -5.37
C ASP A 119 -6.79 -8.55 -5.49
N ILE A 120 -7.52 -7.85 -4.63
CA ILE A 120 -7.54 -6.40 -4.57
C ILE A 120 -7.06 -5.91 -3.20
N ARG A 121 -6.54 -4.68 -3.14
CA ARG A 121 -5.96 -4.11 -1.91
C ARG A 121 -6.82 -3.03 -1.28
N ARG A 122 -7.99 -2.74 -1.87
CA ARG A 122 -8.88 -1.67 -1.41
C ARG A 122 -10.34 -1.95 -1.76
N LEU A 123 -11.24 -1.40 -0.93
CA LEU A 123 -12.67 -1.48 -1.11
C LEU A 123 -13.28 -0.09 -0.95
N VAL A 124 -14.36 0.16 -1.68
CA VAL A 124 -15.19 1.35 -1.46
C VAL A 124 -16.15 1.06 -0.31
N VAL A 125 -16.11 1.88 0.72
CA VAL A 125 -17.02 1.77 1.86
C VAL A 125 -18.29 2.53 1.56
N ILE A 126 -19.43 1.88 1.77
CA ILE A 126 -20.75 2.45 1.46
C ILE A 126 -21.64 2.57 2.70
N ASP A 127 -22.43 3.67 2.71
CA ASP A 127 -23.57 3.91 3.57
C ASP A 127 -24.65 4.60 2.75
N LYS A 128 -25.48 3.80 2.03
CA LYS A 128 -26.40 4.23 0.95
C LYS A 128 -25.65 4.80 -0.28
N ARG A 129 -24.55 5.50 -0.09
CA ARG A 129 -23.64 6.04 -1.11
C ARG A 129 -22.18 5.80 -0.68
N PRO A 130 -21.21 5.89 -1.58
CA PRO A 130 -19.80 5.84 -1.24
C PRO A 130 -19.44 6.91 -0.20
N ILE A 131 -18.78 6.50 0.88
CA ILE A 131 -18.35 7.38 1.98
C ILE A 131 -16.84 7.43 2.18
N GLY A 132 -16.11 6.53 1.54
CA GLY A 132 -14.66 6.48 1.63
C GLY A 132 -14.08 5.17 1.09
N LEU A 133 -12.79 5.03 1.30
CA LEU A 133 -12.00 3.84 0.93
C LEU A 133 -11.38 3.21 2.18
N ILE A 134 -11.36 1.89 2.21
CA ILE A 134 -10.52 1.12 3.12
C ILE A 134 -9.48 0.36 2.33
N THR A 135 -8.21 0.39 2.77
CA THR A 135 -7.11 -0.33 2.12
C THR A 135 -6.46 -1.31 3.09
N GLN A 136 -5.85 -2.35 2.54
CA GLN A 136 -5.06 -3.31 3.32
C GLN A 136 -3.98 -2.59 4.14
N LYS A 137 -3.31 -1.57 3.57
CA LYS A 137 -2.29 -0.76 4.24
C LYS A 137 -2.84 -0.02 5.47
N MET A 138 -4.07 0.51 5.39
CA MET A 138 -4.69 1.21 6.54
C MET A 138 -4.97 0.26 7.70
N VAL A 139 -5.41 -0.95 7.40
CA VAL A 139 -5.64 -1.97 8.42
C VAL A 139 -4.33 -2.40 9.05
N CYS A 140 -3.32 -2.74 8.22
CA CYS A 140 -2.00 -3.15 8.69
C CYS A 140 -1.24 -2.02 9.40
N GLY A 141 -1.33 -0.77 8.90
CA GLY A 141 -0.69 0.40 9.53
C GLY A 141 -1.23 0.67 10.94
N ASN A 142 -2.53 0.49 11.15
CA ASN A 142 -3.10 0.61 12.49
C ASN A 142 -2.67 -0.52 13.45
N LEU A 143 -2.19 -1.65 12.92
CA LEU A 143 -1.53 -2.68 13.73
C LEU A 143 -0.13 -2.24 14.16
N THR A 144 0.57 -1.44 13.32
CA THR A 144 1.95 -1.00 13.60
C THR A 144 2.01 0.27 14.46
N ASP A 145 1.12 1.25 14.25
CA ASP A 145 1.25 2.58 14.86
C ASP A 145 0.86 2.65 16.35
N LYS A 146 0.15 1.66 16.88
CA LYS A 146 -0.34 1.73 18.27
C LYS A 146 0.14 0.60 19.18
N HIS A 147 0.59 -0.52 18.65
CA HIS A 147 0.77 -1.73 19.47
C HIS A 147 1.95 -2.63 19.08
N ILE A 148 2.62 -2.39 17.98
CA ILE A 148 3.88 -3.05 17.66
C ILE A 148 4.98 -2.05 18.01
N VAL A 149 5.50 -2.14 19.22
CA VAL A 149 6.86 -1.70 19.48
C VAL A 149 7.72 -2.65 18.67
N LEU A 150 8.12 -2.22 17.47
CA LEU A 150 9.19 -2.92 16.75
C LEU A 150 10.35 -3.00 17.72
N PRO A 151 10.86 -4.19 18.05
CA PRO A 151 12.05 -4.27 18.88
C PRO A 151 13.07 -3.36 18.21
N GLU A 152 13.63 -2.44 19.00
CA GLU A 152 14.70 -1.56 18.55
C GLU A 152 15.73 -2.48 17.91
N LEU A 153 15.92 -2.37 16.60
CA LEU A 153 16.94 -3.11 15.90
C LEU A 153 18.24 -2.62 16.53
N GLU A 154 18.79 -3.39 17.46
CA GLU A 154 20.15 -3.18 17.90
C GLU A 154 21.03 -3.35 16.66
N ILE A 155 21.28 -2.22 16.00
CA ILE A 155 22.31 -2.16 14.95
C ILE A 155 23.59 -2.50 15.66
N PRO A 156 24.25 -3.63 15.33
CA PRO A 156 25.49 -3.98 16.01
C PRO A 156 26.46 -2.81 15.87
N ASP A 157 27.06 -2.40 17.00
CA ASP A 157 28.00 -1.27 17.07
C ASP A 157 29.18 -1.39 16.10
N LYS A 158 29.34 -2.56 15.48
CA LYS A 158 30.38 -2.85 14.49
C LYS A 158 29.78 -3.49 13.25
N THR A 159 29.96 -2.84 12.12
CA THR A 159 29.55 -3.36 10.80
C THR A 159 30.77 -4.02 10.14
N SER A 160 30.63 -5.28 9.68
CA SER A 160 31.70 -5.98 8.98
C SER A 160 31.54 -5.87 7.46
N CYS A 161 32.65 -5.77 6.74
CA CYS A 161 32.66 -5.80 5.30
C CYS A 161 32.25 -7.19 4.78
N PRO A 162 31.22 -7.30 3.90
CA PRO A 162 30.76 -8.58 3.38
C PRO A 162 31.78 -9.27 2.46
N TYR A 163 32.78 -8.52 1.95
CA TYR A 163 33.78 -9.05 1.00
C TYR A 163 35.07 -9.50 1.68
N CYS A 164 35.49 -8.87 2.80
CA CYS A 164 36.75 -9.21 3.47
C CYS A 164 36.63 -9.37 4.97
N SER A 165 35.42 -9.31 5.54
CA SER A 165 35.14 -9.48 6.98
C SER A 165 35.83 -8.47 7.92
N GLN A 166 36.43 -7.40 7.41
CA GLN A 166 37.00 -6.32 8.22
C GLN A 166 35.88 -5.54 8.92
N ASN A 167 36.10 -5.22 10.22
CA ASN A 167 35.10 -4.51 11.03
C ASN A 167 35.27 -2.99 10.94
N PHE A 168 34.14 -2.26 10.95
CA PHE A 168 34.06 -0.81 10.88
C PHE A 168 33.15 -0.27 11.99
N GLU A 169 33.44 0.93 12.48
CA GLU A 169 32.65 1.57 13.55
C GLU A 169 31.28 2.08 13.07
N ASN A 170 31.13 2.32 11.76
CA ASN A 170 29.88 2.81 11.19
C ASN A 170 29.77 2.52 9.68
N ASN A 171 28.56 2.65 9.15
CA ASN A 171 28.27 2.40 7.74
C ASN A 171 29.00 3.34 6.77
N LYS A 172 29.38 4.56 7.19
CA LYS A 172 30.09 5.52 6.34
C LYS A 172 31.51 5.07 6.07
N THR A 173 32.21 4.61 7.11
CA THR A 173 33.58 4.07 6.98
C THR A 173 33.60 2.74 6.25
N LEU A 174 32.58 1.90 6.43
CA LEU A 174 32.38 0.69 5.65
C LEU A 174 32.14 1.00 4.17
N GLY A 175 31.26 1.95 3.84
CA GLY A 175 31.02 2.36 2.45
C GLY A 175 32.27 2.84 1.74
N ALA A 176 33.04 3.73 2.37
CA ALA A 176 34.30 4.23 1.82
C ALA A 176 35.35 3.10 1.62
N HIS A 177 35.37 2.09 2.49
CA HIS A 177 36.22 0.93 2.31
C HIS A 177 35.79 0.06 1.14
N ILE A 178 34.48 -0.21 0.99
CA ILE A 178 33.93 -1.00 -0.11
C ILE A 178 34.26 -0.32 -1.45
N ASP A 179 33.98 0.97 -1.58
CA ASP A 179 34.23 1.75 -2.80
C ASP A 179 35.72 1.74 -3.18
N LYS A 180 36.61 1.84 -2.19
CA LYS A 180 38.05 1.93 -2.44
C LYS A 180 38.72 0.58 -2.73
N ILE A 181 38.25 -0.51 -2.13
CA ILE A 181 38.95 -1.80 -2.11
C ILE A 181 38.25 -2.83 -2.99
N HIS A 182 36.92 -2.82 -3.06
CA HIS A 182 36.13 -3.87 -3.70
C HIS A 182 35.39 -3.44 -4.97
N ILE A 183 35.18 -2.12 -5.17
CA ILE A 183 34.56 -1.56 -6.36
C ILE A 183 35.61 -0.70 -7.07
N LYS A 184 36.31 -1.31 -8.04
CA LYS A 184 37.19 -0.62 -8.99
C LYS A 184 36.55 -0.61 -10.35
#